data_56ec3c08c0a3572eaa2ea9ff99266d29
#
_entry.id   56ec3c08c0a3572eaa2ea9ff99266d29
#
_cell.length_a   1.000
_cell.length_b   1.000
_cell.length_c   1.000
_cell.angle_alpha   90.00
_cell.angle_beta   90.00
_cell.angle_gamma   90.00
#
_symmetry.space_group_name_H-M   'P 1'
#
loop_
_entity.id
_entity.type
_entity.pdbx_description
1 polymer ?
#
loop_
_entity_poly.entity_id
_entity_poly.type
_entity_poly.pdbx_seq_one_letter_code
_entity_poly.pdbx_strand_id
1 'polypeptide(L)'
;STLAKVLMGIEKASAGQIILDGEDISNYDINHRADAGIGYAFQQPPRFKGMTVMKLLSLSAGKELKREECCKLLSTVGLCANEYIEREVDGTLSGGEMKRLEIATVLAKSHKLCIFDEPEAGIDLWSFSMLIEQFEKIHKEKKESLVLISHQERIIQMADRIMVIEDGKIASIGA
;
A
#
# COMPACT_ATOMS: atom_id res chain seq x y z
N SER A 1 4.52 7.69 -9.77
CA SER A 1 5.38 6.65 -9.13
C SER A 1 6.75 7.16 -8.65
N THR A 2 7.48 8.04 -9.38
CA THR A 2 8.82 8.49 -8.97
C THR A 2 8.81 9.20 -7.60
N LEU A 3 7.89 10.14 -7.37
CA LEU A 3 7.76 10.82 -6.07
C LEU A 3 7.52 9.82 -4.94
N ALA A 4 6.64 8.84 -5.14
CA ALA A 4 6.36 7.80 -4.16
C ALA A 4 7.61 6.96 -3.83
N LYS A 5 8.41 6.61 -4.83
CA LYS A 5 9.68 5.90 -4.65
C LYS A 5 10.70 6.74 -3.88
N VAL A 6 10.76 8.04 -4.13
CA VAL A 6 11.59 8.97 -3.36
C VAL A 6 11.13 9.05 -1.90
N LEU A 7 9.81 9.14 -1.65
CA LEU A 7 9.27 9.15 -0.28
C LEU A 7 9.59 7.86 0.48
N MET A 8 9.57 6.70 -0.20
CA MET A 8 9.91 5.42 0.43
C MET A 8 11.43 5.18 0.55
N GLY A 9 12.28 5.97 -0.13
CA GLY A 9 13.73 5.81 -0.12
C GLY A 9 14.24 4.76 -1.12
N ILE A 10 13.42 4.37 -2.07
CA ILE A 10 13.82 3.50 -3.20
C ILE A 10 14.67 4.29 -4.17
N GLU A 11 14.28 5.54 -4.43
CA GLU A 11 15.03 6.51 -5.22
C GLU A 11 15.55 7.62 -4.31
N LYS A 12 16.78 8.09 -4.56
CA LYS A 12 17.35 9.20 -3.79
C LYS A 12 16.83 10.54 -4.29
N ALA A 13 16.45 11.41 -3.35
CA ALA A 13 16.22 12.81 -3.67
C ALA A 13 17.53 13.50 -4.05
N SER A 14 17.52 14.30 -5.11
CA SER A 14 18.69 15.10 -5.54
C SER A 14 18.92 16.30 -4.62
N ALA A 15 17.86 16.82 -4.02
CA ALA A 15 17.87 17.95 -3.08
C ALA A 15 16.55 18.01 -2.31
N GLY A 16 16.51 18.87 -1.28
CA GLY A 16 15.32 19.06 -0.45
C GLY A 16 15.33 18.19 0.79
N GLN A 17 14.21 18.23 1.53
CA GLN A 17 14.03 17.49 2.78
C GLN A 17 12.72 16.72 2.74
N ILE A 18 12.68 15.59 3.44
CA ILE A 18 11.48 14.78 3.67
C ILE A 18 11.27 14.72 5.18
N ILE A 19 10.17 15.30 5.64
CA ILE A 19 9.82 15.38 7.05
C ILE A 19 8.56 14.58 7.30
N LEU A 20 8.62 13.62 8.22
CA LEU A 20 7.50 12.79 8.66
C LEU A 20 7.24 13.05 10.15
N ASP A 21 6.09 13.62 10.47
CA ASP A 21 5.70 13.99 11.84
C ASP A 21 6.77 14.83 12.58
N GLY A 22 7.40 15.76 11.86
CA GLY A 22 8.45 16.64 12.41
C GLY A 22 9.86 16.04 12.44
N GLU A 23 10.03 14.78 12.07
CA GLU A 23 11.32 14.11 11.97
C GLU A 23 11.86 14.17 10.53
N ASP A 24 13.10 14.62 10.36
CA ASP A 24 13.78 14.62 9.05
C ASP A 24 14.28 13.22 8.72
N ILE A 25 13.61 12.57 7.77
CA ILE A 25 13.90 11.21 7.29
C ILE A 25 14.63 11.22 5.93
N SER A 26 15.13 12.36 5.47
CA SER A 26 15.73 12.52 4.14
C SER A 26 16.86 11.52 3.88
N ASN A 27 17.68 11.23 4.90
CA ASN A 27 18.82 10.33 4.80
C ASN A 27 18.53 8.89 5.23
N TYR A 28 17.29 8.58 5.59
CA TYR A 28 16.90 7.23 5.95
C TYR A 28 16.84 6.33 4.72
N ASP A 29 17.36 5.11 4.84
CA ASP A 29 17.17 4.08 3.85
C ASP A 29 15.73 3.51 3.91
N ILE A 30 15.40 2.60 3.01
CA ILE A 30 14.08 2.01 2.89
C ILE A 30 13.62 1.32 4.19
N ASN A 31 14.53 0.65 4.90
CA ASN A 31 14.21 -0.06 6.14
C ASN A 31 13.89 0.93 7.27
N HIS A 32 14.74 1.94 7.45
CA HIS A 32 14.53 2.98 8.45
C HIS A 32 13.25 3.78 8.18
N ARG A 33 12.88 4.02 6.91
CA ARG A 33 11.60 4.67 6.56
C ARG A 33 10.40 3.79 6.86
N ALA A 34 10.51 2.49 6.61
CA ALA A 34 9.48 1.53 7.00
C ALA A 34 9.29 1.47 8.53
N ASP A 35 10.39 1.50 9.28
CA ASP A 35 10.39 1.54 10.75
C ASP A 35 9.86 2.88 11.28
N ALA A 36 10.12 3.99 10.59
CA ALA A 36 9.57 5.31 10.91
C ALA A 36 8.04 5.40 10.69
N GLY A 37 7.45 4.43 10.00
CA GLY A 37 6.00 4.29 9.85
C GLY A 37 5.48 4.53 8.42
N ILE A 38 6.29 4.33 7.38
CA ILE A 38 5.82 4.40 6.00
C ILE A 38 5.48 2.99 5.50
N GLY A 39 4.23 2.79 5.07
CA GLY A 39 3.79 1.61 4.32
C GLY A 39 3.75 1.92 2.84
N TYR A 40 4.17 0.98 1.99
CA TYR A 40 4.22 1.16 0.55
C TYR A 40 3.72 -0.08 -0.20
N ALA A 41 2.73 0.10 -1.06
CA ALA A 41 2.29 -0.89 -2.03
C ALA A 41 2.79 -0.50 -3.42
N PHE A 42 3.59 -1.38 -4.02
CA PHE A 42 4.25 -1.15 -5.30
C PHE A 42 3.27 -1.21 -6.48
N GLN A 43 3.60 -0.55 -7.58
CA GLN A 43 2.86 -0.72 -8.84
C GLN A 43 2.92 -2.17 -9.33
N GLN A 44 4.08 -2.81 -9.18
CA GLN A 44 4.27 -4.24 -9.46
C GLN A 44 4.65 -4.98 -8.18
N PRO A 45 3.76 -5.85 -7.67
CA PRO A 45 4.01 -6.57 -6.43
C PRO A 45 5.22 -7.51 -6.53
N PRO A 46 6.08 -7.55 -5.50
CA PRO A 46 7.17 -8.51 -5.44
C PRO A 46 6.64 -9.94 -5.22
N ARG A 47 7.37 -10.94 -5.73
CA ARG A 47 7.07 -12.35 -5.53
C ARG A 47 8.05 -12.97 -4.56
N PHE A 48 7.54 -13.85 -3.68
CA PHE A 48 8.33 -14.49 -2.63
C PHE A 48 8.25 -16.01 -2.73
N LYS A 49 9.18 -16.60 -3.47
CA LYS A 49 9.27 -18.07 -3.62
C LYS A 49 9.43 -18.77 -2.26
N GLY A 50 8.69 -19.86 -2.03
CA GLY A 50 8.79 -20.64 -0.81
C GLY A 50 8.16 -20.01 0.43
N MET A 51 7.35 -18.95 0.25
CA MET A 51 6.66 -18.27 1.34
C MET A 51 5.15 -18.41 1.14
N THR A 52 4.43 -18.88 2.14
CA THR A 52 2.95 -18.90 2.10
C THR A 52 2.37 -17.52 2.37
N VAL A 53 1.13 -17.30 1.92
CA VAL A 53 0.37 -16.07 2.19
C VAL A 53 0.30 -15.77 3.69
N MET A 54 0.01 -16.78 4.53
CA MET A 54 -0.04 -16.62 5.98
C MET A 54 1.30 -16.14 6.56
N LYS A 55 2.41 -16.71 6.08
CA LYS A 55 3.76 -16.32 6.52
C LYS A 55 4.11 -14.91 6.08
N LEU A 56 3.75 -14.52 4.85
CA LEU A 56 3.96 -13.16 4.34
C LEU A 56 3.18 -12.13 5.15
N LEU A 57 1.90 -12.39 5.44
CA LEU A 57 1.06 -11.50 6.25
C LEU A 57 1.60 -11.35 7.67
N SER A 58 2.04 -12.45 8.30
CA SER A 58 2.66 -12.43 9.63
C SER A 58 3.95 -11.62 9.65
N LEU A 59 4.80 -11.80 8.65
CA LEU A 59 6.04 -11.03 8.50
C LEU A 59 5.74 -9.53 8.35
N SER A 60 4.75 -9.18 7.52
CA SER A 60 4.33 -7.80 7.30
C SER A 60 3.73 -7.16 8.55
N ALA A 61 3.01 -7.93 9.34
CA ALA A 61 2.45 -7.49 10.62
C ALA A 61 3.51 -7.32 11.73
N GLY A 62 4.73 -7.86 11.54
CA GLY A 62 5.78 -7.88 12.56
C GLY A 62 5.48 -8.81 13.74
N LYS A 63 4.50 -9.70 13.62
CA LYS A 63 4.09 -10.68 14.63
C LYS A 63 3.50 -11.91 13.95
N GLU A 64 3.48 -13.02 14.66
CA GLU A 64 2.75 -14.21 14.19
C GLU A 64 1.24 -13.94 14.26
N LEU A 65 0.58 -14.01 13.10
CA LEU A 65 -0.86 -13.85 12.98
C LEU A 65 -1.58 -15.19 13.12
N LYS A 66 -2.69 -15.16 13.85
CA LYS A 66 -3.62 -16.29 13.88
C LYS A 66 -4.36 -16.40 12.53
N ARG A 67 -4.82 -17.62 12.21
CA ARG A 67 -5.59 -17.88 10.99
C ARG A 67 -6.76 -16.90 10.82
N GLU A 68 -7.49 -16.60 11.90
CA GLU A 68 -8.62 -15.67 11.89
C GLU A 68 -8.21 -14.24 11.51
N GLU A 69 -7.04 -13.77 11.99
CA GLU A 69 -6.52 -12.44 11.65
C GLU A 69 -6.14 -12.38 10.16
N CYS A 70 -5.50 -13.44 9.64
CA CYS A 70 -5.20 -13.56 8.21
C CYS A 70 -6.49 -13.61 7.36
N CYS A 71 -7.52 -14.34 7.81
CA CYS A 71 -8.81 -14.41 7.14
C CYS A 71 -9.45 -13.02 7.02
N LYS A 72 -9.42 -12.22 8.08
CA LYS A 72 -9.93 -10.84 8.05
C LYS A 72 -9.17 -9.99 7.04
N LEU A 73 -7.84 -9.99 7.07
CA LEU A 73 -7.02 -9.24 6.13
C LEU A 73 -7.29 -9.62 4.67
N LEU A 74 -7.34 -10.91 4.36
CA LEU A 74 -7.63 -11.38 3.01
C LEU A 74 -9.05 -11.00 2.56
N SER A 75 -10.04 -11.07 3.44
CA SER A 75 -11.41 -10.66 3.14
C SER A 75 -11.50 -9.17 2.82
N THR A 76 -10.71 -8.30 3.47
CA THR A 76 -10.73 -6.86 3.19
C THR A 76 -10.30 -6.51 1.77
N VAL A 77 -9.52 -7.38 1.14
CA VAL A 77 -9.03 -7.22 -0.24
C VAL A 77 -9.74 -8.16 -1.23
N GLY A 78 -10.82 -8.82 -0.80
CA GLY A 78 -11.60 -9.69 -1.67
C GLY A 78 -10.93 -11.03 -2.01
N LEU A 79 -10.02 -11.52 -1.17
CA LEU A 79 -9.43 -12.85 -1.31
C LEU A 79 -10.08 -13.85 -0.34
N CYS A 80 -10.47 -15.03 -0.87
CA CYS A 80 -11.01 -16.09 -0.05
C CYS A 80 -9.91 -16.74 0.79
N ALA A 81 -9.94 -16.58 2.11
CA ALA A 81 -8.90 -17.11 2.97
C ALA A 81 -8.69 -18.63 2.85
N ASN A 82 -9.77 -19.40 2.69
CA ASN A 82 -9.69 -20.85 2.56
C ASN A 82 -8.91 -21.31 1.32
N GLU A 83 -8.91 -20.48 0.27
CA GLU A 83 -8.22 -20.78 -0.98
C GLU A 83 -6.77 -20.28 -0.98
N TYR A 84 -6.49 -19.18 -0.27
CA TYR A 84 -5.21 -18.46 -0.42
C TYR A 84 -4.26 -18.61 0.75
N ILE A 85 -4.74 -18.85 1.97
CA ILE A 85 -3.92 -18.72 3.20
C ILE A 85 -2.69 -19.64 3.21
N GLU A 86 -2.81 -20.83 2.65
CA GLU A 86 -1.73 -21.83 2.58
C GLU A 86 -1.00 -21.83 1.22
N ARG A 87 -1.44 -21.01 0.26
CA ARG A 87 -0.78 -20.95 -1.06
C ARG A 87 0.56 -20.22 -0.96
N GLU A 88 1.49 -20.65 -1.78
CA GLU A 88 2.76 -19.92 -1.96
C GLU A 88 2.53 -18.62 -2.74
N VAL A 89 3.33 -17.62 -2.38
CA VAL A 89 3.33 -16.30 -3.05
C VAL A 89 4.27 -16.36 -4.25
N ASP A 90 3.89 -17.12 -5.25
CA ASP A 90 4.69 -17.43 -6.42
C ASP A 90 4.02 -17.01 -7.74
N GLY A 91 4.49 -17.58 -8.84
CA GLY A 91 4.00 -17.31 -10.20
C GLY A 91 2.61 -17.87 -10.51
N THR A 92 2.00 -18.65 -9.61
CA THR A 92 0.65 -19.22 -9.82
C THR A 92 -0.47 -18.25 -9.47
N LEU A 93 -0.14 -17.18 -8.72
CA LEU A 93 -1.08 -16.09 -8.44
C LEU A 93 -1.15 -15.15 -9.65
N SER A 94 -2.37 -14.78 -10.04
CA SER A 94 -2.60 -13.75 -11.07
C SER A 94 -2.08 -12.38 -10.62
N GLY A 95 -1.91 -11.46 -11.57
CA GLY A 95 -1.49 -10.09 -11.26
C GLY A 95 -2.43 -9.37 -10.27
N GLY A 96 -3.74 -9.53 -10.46
CA GLY A 96 -4.73 -8.94 -9.56
C GLY A 96 -4.76 -9.56 -8.16
N GLU A 97 -4.56 -10.89 -8.05
CA GLU A 97 -4.43 -11.57 -6.75
C GLU A 97 -3.17 -11.12 -6.00
N MET A 98 -2.04 -11.02 -6.71
CA MET A 98 -0.80 -10.50 -6.15
C MET A 98 -0.95 -9.05 -5.67
N LYS A 99 -1.62 -8.20 -6.45
CA LYS A 99 -1.86 -6.79 -6.08
C LYS A 99 -2.71 -6.68 -4.82
N ARG A 100 -3.78 -7.45 -4.74
CA ARG A 100 -4.65 -7.49 -3.55
C ARG A 100 -3.92 -8.02 -2.33
N LEU A 101 -3.10 -9.08 -2.50
CA LEU A 101 -2.29 -9.62 -1.42
C LEU A 101 -1.27 -8.58 -0.92
N GLU A 102 -0.60 -7.86 -1.83
CA GLU A 102 0.32 -6.78 -1.46
C GLU A 102 -0.38 -5.69 -0.63
N ILE A 103 -1.56 -5.25 -1.06
CA ILE A 103 -2.36 -4.29 -0.28
C ILE A 103 -2.66 -4.84 1.11
N ALA A 104 -3.04 -6.13 1.22
CA ALA A 104 -3.25 -6.78 2.52
C ALA A 104 -2.00 -6.76 3.40
N THR A 105 -0.79 -6.89 2.83
CA THR A 105 0.47 -6.77 3.59
C THR A 105 0.66 -5.38 4.17
N VAL A 106 0.33 -4.32 3.45
CA VAL A 106 0.38 -2.95 3.98
C VAL A 106 -0.66 -2.76 5.07
N LEU A 107 -1.86 -3.31 4.91
CA LEU A 107 -2.94 -3.23 5.90
C LEU A 107 -2.71 -4.11 7.15
N ALA A 108 -1.70 -4.99 7.14
CA ALA A 108 -1.42 -5.91 8.25
C ALA A 108 -0.93 -5.24 9.54
N LYS A 109 -0.42 -4.00 9.45
CA LYS A 109 -0.05 -3.18 10.60
C LYS A 109 -0.42 -1.72 10.35
N SER A 110 -0.46 -0.92 11.43
CA SER A 110 -0.68 0.52 11.34
C SER A 110 0.58 1.25 10.90
N HIS A 111 0.39 2.31 10.12
CA HIS A 111 1.44 3.19 9.63
C HIS A 111 1.11 4.66 9.95
N LYS A 112 2.09 5.55 9.86
CA LYS A 112 1.87 7.00 9.86
C LYS A 112 1.44 7.47 8.49
N LEU A 113 2.03 6.87 7.45
CA LEU A 113 1.77 7.17 6.04
C LEU A 113 1.69 5.87 5.24
N CYS A 114 0.60 5.66 4.53
CA CYS A 114 0.47 4.57 3.56
C CYS A 114 0.50 5.15 2.15
N ILE A 115 1.33 4.61 1.29
CA ILE A 115 1.45 4.97 -0.12
C ILE A 115 1.00 3.79 -0.98
N PHE A 116 0.00 3.99 -1.81
CA PHE A 116 -0.50 3.00 -2.76
C PHE A 116 -0.29 3.51 -4.18
N ASP A 117 0.54 2.81 -4.95
CA ASP A 117 0.87 3.18 -6.33
C ASP A 117 0.03 2.35 -7.30
N GLU A 118 -0.97 3.01 -7.90
CA GLU A 118 -1.99 2.41 -8.79
C GLU A 118 -2.62 1.14 -8.17
N PRO A 119 -3.30 1.26 -7.00
CA PRO A 119 -3.85 0.10 -6.29
C PRO A 119 -4.91 -0.65 -7.10
N GLU A 120 -5.51 -0.01 -8.09
CA GLU A 120 -6.52 -0.58 -8.99
C GLU A 120 -5.93 -1.42 -10.13
N ALA A 121 -4.63 -1.36 -10.39
CA ALA A 121 -4.01 -1.99 -11.55
C ALA A 121 -4.21 -3.53 -11.55
N GLY A 122 -4.89 -4.03 -12.59
CA GLY A 122 -5.14 -5.47 -12.76
C GLY A 122 -6.18 -6.07 -11.81
N ILE A 123 -6.93 -5.26 -11.08
CA ILE A 123 -7.99 -5.68 -10.17
C ILE A 123 -9.36 -5.58 -10.88
N ASP A 124 -10.20 -6.58 -10.67
CA ASP A 124 -11.59 -6.58 -11.17
C ASP A 124 -12.45 -5.54 -10.44
N LEU A 125 -13.54 -5.12 -11.08
CA LEU A 125 -14.42 -4.06 -10.58
C LEU A 125 -15.03 -4.36 -9.21
N TRP A 126 -15.33 -5.62 -8.91
CA TRP A 126 -15.90 -6.03 -7.63
C TRP A 126 -14.88 -5.88 -6.51
N SER A 127 -13.71 -6.48 -6.70
CA SER A 127 -12.60 -6.38 -5.73
C SER A 127 -12.12 -4.95 -5.55
N PHE A 128 -12.13 -4.13 -6.61
CA PHE A 128 -11.82 -2.72 -6.52
C PHE A 128 -12.81 -1.95 -5.63
N SER A 129 -14.12 -2.27 -5.72
CA SER A 129 -15.12 -1.65 -4.83
C SER A 129 -14.84 -1.95 -3.36
N MET A 130 -14.44 -3.17 -3.03
CA MET A 130 -14.05 -3.54 -1.66
C MET A 130 -12.83 -2.76 -1.17
N LEU A 131 -11.84 -2.53 -2.04
CA LEU A 131 -10.67 -1.72 -1.70
C LEU A 131 -11.03 -0.26 -1.43
N ILE A 132 -11.92 0.32 -2.22
CA ILE A 132 -12.42 1.69 -1.97
C ILE A 132 -13.05 1.78 -0.58
N GLU A 133 -13.90 0.83 -0.19
CA GLU A 133 -14.50 0.80 1.15
C GLU A 133 -13.43 0.75 2.27
N GLN A 134 -12.33 0.02 2.06
CA GLN A 134 -11.23 -0.02 3.02
C GLN A 134 -10.49 1.32 3.10
N PHE A 135 -10.20 1.94 1.97
CA PHE A 135 -9.56 3.27 1.95
C PHE A 135 -10.44 4.33 2.61
N GLU A 136 -11.75 4.32 2.34
CA GLU A 136 -12.70 5.20 3.03
C GLU A 136 -12.74 4.97 4.54
N LYS A 137 -12.67 3.71 4.98
CA LYS A 137 -12.63 3.37 6.40
C LYS A 137 -11.38 3.94 7.08
N ILE A 138 -10.19 3.69 6.49
CA ILE A 138 -8.91 4.22 7.00
C ILE A 138 -8.96 5.75 7.06
N HIS A 139 -9.48 6.38 6.01
CA HIS A 139 -9.65 7.82 5.93
C HIS A 139 -10.56 8.37 7.04
N LYS A 140 -11.70 7.73 7.29
CA LYS A 140 -12.64 8.12 8.36
C LYS A 140 -12.06 7.96 9.75
N GLU A 141 -11.21 6.96 9.97
CA GLU A 141 -10.56 6.74 11.27
C GLU A 141 -9.49 7.80 11.59
N LYS A 142 -8.98 8.52 10.58
CA LYS A 142 -8.00 9.63 10.70
C LYS A 142 -6.74 9.28 11.51
N LYS A 143 -6.37 8.01 11.55
CA LYS A 143 -5.18 7.53 12.27
C LYS A 143 -3.93 7.51 11.40
N GLU A 144 -4.12 7.40 10.10
CA GLU A 144 -3.06 7.25 9.11
C GLU A 144 -3.30 8.23 7.96
N SER A 145 -2.22 8.75 7.39
CA SER A 145 -2.27 9.52 6.16
C SER A 145 -2.19 8.59 4.96
N LEU A 146 -3.02 8.83 3.94
CA LEU A 146 -3.02 8.05 2.71
C LEU A 146 -2.51 8.90 1.55
N VAL A 147 -1.59 8.35 0.78
CA VAL A 147 -1.19 8.86 -0.54
C VAL A 147 -1.59 7.82 -1.58
N LEU A 148 -2.55 8.16 -2.41
CA LEU A 148 -3.05 7.29 -3.47
C LEU A 148 -2.65 7.89 -4.82
N ILE A 149 -1.87 7.14 -5.60
CA ILE A 149 -1.54 7.50 -6.99
C ILE A 149 -2.51 6.75 -7.87
N SER A 150 -3.41 7.44 -8.52
CA SER A 150 -4.48 6.81 -9.30
C SER A 150 -5.02 7.75 -10.37
N HIS A 151 -5.61 7.15 -11.41
CA HIS A 151 -6.39 7.82 -12.45
C HIS A 151 -7.90 7.53 -12.31
N GLN A 152 -8.30 6.77 -11.28
CA GLN A 152 -9.68 6.37 -11.08
C GLN A 152 -10.48 7.48 -10.38
N GLU A 153 -11.59 7.86 -11.00
CA GLU A 153 -12.47 8.93 -10.51
C GLU A 153 -12.93 8.68 -9.06
N ARG A 154 -13.27 7.43 -8.71
CA ARG A 154 -13.73 7.07 -7.36
C ARG A 154 -12.66 7.30 -6.29
N ILE A 155 -11.38 7.10 -6.61
CA ILE A 155 -10.27 7.39 -5.70
C ILE A 155 -10.08 8.90 -5.59
N ILE A 156 -10.16 9.62 -6.70
CA ILE A 156 -10.02 11.09 -6.74
C ILE A 156 -11.12 11.76 -5.91
N GLN A 157 -12.37 11.29 -6.03
CA GLN A 157 -13.51 11.85 -5.30
C GLN A 157 -13.45 11.69 -3.78
N MET A 158 -12.70 10.71 -3.26
CA MET A 158 -12.54 10.50 -1.82
C MET A 158 -11.38 11.30 -1.21
N ALA A 159 -10.55 11.94 -2.02
CA ALA A 159 -9.36 12.64 -1.55
C ALA A 159 -9.69 13.99 -0.90
N ASP A 160 -9.08 14.30 0.25
CA ASP A 160 -9.14 15.64 0.85
C ASP A 160 -8.36 16.66 0.03
N ARG A 161 -7.30 16.21 -0.63
CA ARG A 161 -6.42 17.04 -1.46
C ARG A 161 -5.94 16.27 -2.68
N ILE A 162 -5.94 16.92 -3.80
CA ILE A 162 -5.46 16.40 -5.07
C ILE A 162 -4.23 17.18 -5.50
N MET A 163 -3.15 16.47 -5.81
CA MET A 163 -1.92 17.04 -6.36
C MET A 163 -1.74 16.55 -7.79
N VAL A 164 -1.72 17.47 -8.73
CA VAL A 164 -1.42 17.18 -10.13
C VAL A 164 0.06 17.41 -10.39
N ILE A 165 0.73 16.39 -10.93
CA ILE A 165 2.16 16.46 -11.30
C ILE A 165 2.27 16.33 -12.82
N GLU A 166 2.85 17.32 -13.45
CA GLU A 166 3.12 17.37 -14.89
C GLU A 166 4.60 17.73 -15.09
N ASP A 167 5.26 17.04 -16.01
CA ASP A 167 6.68 17.27 -16.36
C ASP A 167 7.62 17.35 -15.13
N GLY A 168 7.37 16.50 -14.12
CA GLY A 168 8.16 16.44 -12.90
C GLY A 168 7.96 17.59 -11.92
N LYS A 169 6.93 18.43 -12.13
CA LYS A 169 6.59 19.58 -11.27
C LYS A 169 5.16 19.50 -10.77
N ILE A 170 4.90 20.12 -9.64
CA ILE A 170 3.53 20.29 -9.16
C ILE A 170 2.85 21.34 -10.05
N ALA A 171 1.87 20.91 -10.86
CA ALA A 171 1.07 21.78 -11.71
C ALA A 171 -0.04 22.46 -10.92
N SER A 172 -0.71 21.72 -10.03
CA SER A 172 -1.75 22.27 -9.16
C SER A 172 -1.91 21.44 -7.88
N ILE A 173 -2.44 22.07 -6.85
CA ILE A 173 -2.93 21.41 -5.63
C ILE A 173 -4.31 22.01 -5.33
N GLY A 174 -5.30 21.11 -5.16
CA GLY A 174 -6.68 21.50 -4.85
C GLY A 174 -7.33 20.55 -3.85
N ALA A 175 -8.53 20.88 -3.43
CA ALA A 175 -9.43 20.03 -2.63
C ALA A 175 -10.53 19.48 -3.55
#